data_d37a7770a5f77161fc85aa58e4d257a1
#
_entry.id   d37a7770a5f77161fc85aa58e4d257a1
#
_cell.length_a   1.000
_cell.length_b   1.000
_cell.length_c   1.000
_cell.angle_alpha   90.00
_cell.angle_beta   90.00
_cell.angle_gamma   90.00
#
_symmetry.space_group_name_H-M   'P 1'
#
loop_
_entity.id
_entity.type
_entity.pdbx_description
1 polymer ?
#
loop_
_entity_poly.entity_id
_entity_poly.type
_entity_poly.pdbx_seq_one_letter_code
_entity_poly.pdbx_strand_id
1 'polypeptide(L)'
;MRQRLISFRLIVGVVILALLLAGCGGNTVQTQETAANTPPSDSTKAVEESTSAVAEGQGDTQIINTINGDVEIPAHPQRIVTQGYLANFLVFGVKPVGAPYWELESPHLKPDMVSGIDDIGQITGESVEKILALQPDLIVTVGGDQKLNEQYSKIAPTVVFPYGTFDNVHTEMTAFGKILGKEKEAEEWLTQFDGKVGKAREAIKDIVKPDQTYSILGAFGKEYYVYGDGVNRGGQAIYQQLGLTPPASVKKDMIDKDRDAMDISLEKMPEYAGDYIFFDVSGDAKFDPDNPVWKSLDAVKNNRVFFLDPDFFWPYDPIAVEAQVDKVVEMLQKGPDNR
;
A
#
# COMPACT_ATOMS: atom_id res chain seq x y z
N MET A 1 56.98 -2.06 -1.82
CA MET A 1 57.39 -1.07 -0.80
C MET A 1 56.20 -0.77 0.07
N ARG A 2 56.23 -1.35 1.28
CA ARG A 2 55.98 -0.82 2.63
C ARG A 2 54.78 0.11 2.75
N GLN A 3 53.65 -0.41 3.31
CA GLN A 3 53.21 -0.36 4.72
C GLN A 3 53.01 1.07 5.28
N ARG A 4 51.78 1.34 5.73
CA ARG A 4 51.51 1.71 7.13
C ARG A 4 50.02 1.61 7.47
N LEU A 5 49.72 0.65 8.35
CA LEU A 5 48.56 0.58 9.24
C LEU A 5 48.67 1.71 10.28
N ILE A 6 47.56 2.32 10.66
CA ILE A 6 47.39 2.95 11.95
C ILE A 6 46.01 2.58 12.51
N SER A 7 46.04 1.71 13.48
CA SER A 7 44.94 1.44 14.41
C SER A 7 44.83 2.57 15.42
N PHE A 8 43.63 2.96 15.82
CA PHE A 8 43.41 3.68 17.07
C PHE A 8 42.26 3.05 17.83
N ARG A 9 42.66 2.54 19.01
CA ARG A 9 41.80 1.86 20.01
C ARG A 9 41.36 2.86 21.07
N LEU A 10 40.12 2.70 21.54
CA LEU A 10 39.56 2.88 22.88
C LEU A 10 40.04 4.05 23.77
N ILE A 11 39.06 4.83 24.27
CA ILE A 11 39.02 5.24 25.68
C ILE A 11 37.56 5.20 26.16
N VAL A 12 37.34 4.35 27.15
CA VAL A 12 36.18 4.25 28.05
C VAL A 12 36.33 5.29 29.12
N GLY A 13 35.29 6.06 29.41
CA GLY A 13 35.24 6.97 30.54
C GLY A 13 33.88 6.93 31.24
N VAL A 14 33.78 6.10 32.27
CA VAL A 14 32.66 6.08 33.24
C VAL A 14 32.89 7.22 34.24
N VAL A 15 31.87 8.08 34.44
CA VAL A 15 31.78 8.91 35.64
C VAL A 15 30.39 8.79 36.22
N ILE A 16 30.32 8.04 37.33
CA ILE A 16 29.21 8.00 38.28
C ILE A 16 29.45 9.12 39.30
N LEU A 17 28.46 9.98 39.52
CA LEU A 17 28.42 10.72 40.80
C LEU A 17 26.95 10.91 41.20
N ALA A 18 26.60 10.22 42.28
CA ALA A 18 25.40 10.39 43.07
C ALA A 18 25.58 11.51 44.09
N LEU A 19 24.53 12.32 44.29
CA LEU A 19 24.40 13.12 45.53
C LEU A 19 22.92 13.21 45.92
N LEU A 20 22.64 12.60 47.08
CA LEU A 20 21.43 12.67 47.90
C LEU A 20 21.47 13.97 48.74
N LEU A 21 20.30 14.47 49.09
CA LEU A 21 19.87 15.04 50.39
C LEU A 21 18.71 15.98 50.12
N ALA A 22 17.47 15.67 50.46
CA ALA A 22 16.77 15.76 51.75
C ALA A 22 16.35 17.19 52.10
N GLY A 23 15.04 17.42 52.25
CA GLY A 23 14.46 18.65 52.80
C GLY A 23 12.95 18.40 53.06
N CYS A 24 12.62 18.02 54.26
CA CYS A 24 11.29 17.85 54.86
C CYS A 24 10.63 19.21 55.17
N GLY A 25 9.27 19.18 55.20
CA GLY A 25 8.41 20.20 55.85
C GLY A 25 7.00 20.06 55.31
N GLY A 26 6.19 19.47 55.88
CA GLY A 26 5.24 19.11 56.83
C GLY A 26 4.34 20.26 57.33
N ASN A 27 3.05 20.23 57.08
CA ASN A 27 2.06 20.38 58.10
C ASN A 27 0.66 19.99 57.67
N THR A 28 0.00 19.37 58.61
CA THR A 28 -1.27 18.62 58.68
C THR A 28 -2.49 19.51 58.99
N VAL A 29 -3.67 18.98 58.59
CA VAL A 29 -4.96 18.86 59.32
C VAL A 29 -5.83 20.14 59.45
N GLN A 30 -7.07 20.16 59.00
CA GLN A 30 -8.21 19.65 59.74
C GLN A 30 -9.54 19.73 58.94
N THR A 31 -10.31 18.70 59.15
CA THR A 31 -11.71 18.46 58.85
C THR A 31 -12.63 19.42 59.63
N GLN A 32 -13.77 19.81 59.02
CA GLN A 32 -15.06 19.79 59.77
C GLN A 32 -16.27 19.86 58.81
N GLU A 33 -17.18 18.94 59.02
CA GLU A 33 -18.59 18.88 58.57
C GLU A 33 -19.41 19.98 59.22
N THR A 34 -20.49 20.41 58.57
CA THR A 34 -21.87 20.29 59.08
C THR A 34 -22.91 20.94 58.11
N ALA A 35 -23.80 20.12 57.71
CA ALA A 35 -25.23 20.06 57.59
C ALA A 35 -26.14 21.32 57.35
N ALA A 36 -26.96 21.09 56.31
CA ALA A 36 -28.42 21.32 56.19
C ALA A 36 -29.03 22.71 56.38
N ASN A 37 -29.76 23.15 55.31
CA ASN A 37 -31.22 23.35 55.35
C ASN A 37 -31.76 23.94 54.03
N THR A 38 -32.80 23.35 53.51
CA THR A 38 -33.73 23.80 52.44
C THR A 38 -35.00 24.39 53.08
N PRO A 39 -36.00 24.93 52.35
CA PRO A 39 -36.16 25.87 51.23
C PRO A 39 -37.12 27.07 51.68
N PRO A 40 -38.00 27.70 50.89
CA PRO A 40 -38.34 27.75 49.48
C PRO A 40 -38.59 29.18 48.92
N SER A 41 -38.91 29.26 47.64
CA SER A 41 -39.97 30.05 46.98
C SER A 41 -39.56 30.89 45.75
N ASP A 42 -40.04 30.42 44.65
CA ASP A 42 -40.81 31.07 43.57
C ASP A 42 -40.43 32.47 43.08
N SER A 43 -40.02 32.54 41.81
CA SER A 43 -40.43 33.59 40.87
C SER A 43 -40.04 33.23 39.43
N THR A 44 -41.05 32.94 38.66
CA THR A 44 -41.13 32.84 37.22
C THR A 44 -40.54 34.07 36.51
N LYS A 45 -39.54 33.87 35.58
CA LYS A 45 -39.40 34.71 34.41
C LYS A 45 -38.88 33.87 33.24
N ALA A 46 -39.67 33.85 32.19
CA ALA A 46 -39.36 33.31 30.90
C ALA A 46 -38.11 33.96 30.32
N VAL A 47 -37.17 33.17 29.90
CA VAL A 47 -36.10 33.56 28.98
C VAL A 47 -36.17 32.65 27.77
N GLU A 48 -36.28 33.27 26.64
CA GLU A 48 -36.43 32.70 25.32
C GLU A 48 -35.37 31.60 25.03
N GLU A 49 -35.85 30.49 24.59
CA GLU A 49 -35.14 29.32 24.12
C GLU A 49 -34.47 29.65 22.78
N SER A 50 -33.19 30.07 22.86
CA SER A 50 -32.35 30.10 21.67
C SER A 50 -31.90 28.65 21.39
N THR A 51 -32.67 27.97 20.57
CA THR A 51 -32.33 26.66 20.00
C THR A 51 -31.12 26.83 19.11
N SER A 52 -29.93 26.67 19.69
CA SER A 52 -28.76 26.25 18.92
C SER A 52 -29.04 24.84 18.40
N ALA A 53 -29.30 24.72 17.12
CA ALA A 53 -29.31 23.44 16.45
C ALA A 53 -27.93 22.79 16.61
N VAL A 54 -27.78 21.95 17.62
CA VAL A 54 -26.75 20.92 17.66
C VAL A 54 -27.12 19.95 16.55
N ALA A 55 -26.31 19.89 15.52
CA ALA A 55 -26.44 18.89 14.49
C ALA A 55 -26.29 17.51 15.15
N GLU A 56 -27.42 16.85 15.37
CA GLU A 56 -27.49 15.42 15.65
C GLU A 56 -27.06 14.69 14.39
N GLY A 57 -25.86 14.17 14.42
CA GLY A 57 -25.25 13.32 13.42
C GLY A 57 -24.30 12.34 14.12
N GLN A 58 -24.76 11.68 15.19
CA GLN A 58 -24.13 10.43 15.60
C GLN A 58 -24.59 9.36 14.59
N GLY A 59 -23.94 9.36 13.41
CA GLY A 59 -24.00 8.24 12.48
C GLY A 59 -23.36 7.03 13.16
N ASP A 60 -23.84 5.84 12.82
CA ASP A 60 -23.25 4.58 13.25
C ASP A 60 -21.74 4.60 12.94
N THR A 61 -20.92 4.11 13.87
CA THR A 61 -19.48 3.97 13.71
C THR A 61 -19.10 2.49 13.67
N GLN A 62 -17.93 2.20 13.13
CA GLN A 62 -17.33 0.87 13.13
C GLN A 62 -15.85 0.94 13.50
N ILE A 63 -15.30 -0.18 13.97
CA ILE A 63 -13.89 -0.27 14.35
C ILE A 63 -13.12 -1.02 13.25
N ILE A 64 -12.05 -0.39 12.76
CA ILE A 64 -11.09 -0.99 11.83
C ILE A 64 -9.78 -1.23 12.57
N ASN A 65 -9.32 -2.48 12.55
CA ASN A 65 -8.02 -2.84 13.09
C ASN A 65 -6.92 -2.43 12.10
N THR A 66 -5.92 -1.69 12.57
CA THR A 66 -4.77 -1.22 11.79
C THR A 66 -3.48 -1.54 12.53
N ILE A 67 -2.33 -1.35 11.86
CA ILE A 67 -1.02 -1.50 12.52
C ILE A 67 -0.81 -0.56 13.72
N ASN A 68 -1.53 0.55 13.76
CA ASN A 68 -1.46 1.55 14.82
C ASN A 68 -2.53 1.31 15.91
N GLY A 69 -3.23 0.18 15.86
CA GLY A 69 -4.34 -0.17 16.75
C GLY A 69 -5.70 0.02 16.09
N ASP A 70 -6.72 -0.09 16.91
CA ASP A 70 -8.11 0.04 16.47
C ASP A 70 -8.46 1.52 16.21
N VAL A 71 -9.05 1.78 15.06
CA VAL A 71 -9.53 3.10 14.65
C VAL A 71 -11.04 3.06 14.50
N GLU A 72 -11.74 3.92 15.24
CA GLU A 72 -13.17 4.13 15.07
C GLU A 72 -13.41 5.08 13.89
N ILE A 73 -14.18 4.63 12.91
CA ILE A 73 -14.50 5.36 11.67
C ILE A 73 -16.02 5.45 11.49
N PRO A 74 -16.55 6.40 10.70
CA PRO A 74 -17.96 6.37 10.28
C PRO A 74 -18.29 5.04 9.57
N ALA A 75 -19.44 4.44 9.86
CA ALA A 75 -19.90 3.24 9.15
C ALA A 75 -20.15 3.51 7.64
N HIS A 76 -20.47 4.75 7.29
CA HIS A 76 -20.72 5.20 5.92
C HIS A 76 -19.98 6.50 5.64
N PRO A 77 -18.64 6.46 5.44
CA PRO A 77 -17.85 7.67 5.18
C PRO A 77 -18.28 8.33 3.87
N GLN A 78 -18.39 9.66 3.86
CA GLN A 78 -18.89 10.45 2.73
C GLN A 78 -17.80 11.29 2.07
N ARG A 79 -16.78 11.67 2.83
CA ARG A 79 -15.70 12.56 2.38
C ARG A 79 -14.33 11.92 2.63
N ILE A 80 -14.00 10.99 1.76
CA ILE A 80 -12.80 10.18 1.92
C ILE A 80 -11.61 10.87 1.24
N VAL A 81 -10.48 10.97 1.92
CA VAL A 81 -9.18 11.22 1.31
C VAL A 81 -8.39 9.91 1.33
N THR A 82 -7.76 9.59 0.23
CA THR A 82 -6.97 8.36 0.12
C THR A 82 -5.57 8.63 -0.42
N GLN A 83 -4.63 7.75 -0.04
CA GLN A 83 -3.26 7.71 -0.56
C GLN A 83 -2.84 6.25 -0.72
N GLY A 84 -2.71 5.80 -1.96
CA GLY A 84 -2.32 4.44 -2.31
C GLY A 84 -3.48 3.47 -2.53
N TYR A 85 -4.74 3.94 -2.39
CA TYR A 85 -5.93 3.07 -2.45
C TYR A 85 -7.09 3.66 -3.27
N LEU A 86 -6.82 4.58 -4.20
CA LEU A 86 -7.85 5.24 -4.99
C LEU A 86 -8.71 4.23 -5.76
N ALA A 87 -8.08 3.30 -6.47
CA ALA A 87 -8.78 2.31 -7.28
C ALA A 87 -9.71 1.43 -6.45
N ASN A 88 -9.33 1.10 -5.20
CA ASN A 88 -10.15 0.32 -4.28
C ASN A 88 -11.51 0.97 -4.00
N PHE A 89 -11.54 2.27 -3.80
CA PHE A 89 -12.80 3.01 -3.61
C PHE A 89 -13.60 3.09 -4.92
N LEU A 90 -12.91 3.32 -6.03
CA LEU A 90 -13.56 3.45 -7.35
C LEU A 90 -14.24 2.17 -7.81
N VAL A 91 -13.71 0.99 -7.45
CA VAL A 91 -14.36 -0.31 -7.69
C VAL A 91 -15.76 -0.37 -7.07
N PHE A 92 -15.95 0.21 -5.88
CA PHE A 92 -17.24 0.29 -5.19
C PHE A 92 -18.13 1.45 -5.65
N GLY A 93 -17.72 2.19 -6.68
CA GLY A 93 -18.41 3.40 -7.13
C GLY A 93 -18.32 4.56 -6.13
N VAL A 94 -17.44 4.46 -5.14
CA VAL A 94 -17.16 5.52 -4.17
C VAL A 94 -16.04 6.40 -4.70
N LYS A 95 -16.31 7.69 -4.83
CA LYS A 95 -15.34 8.66 -5.35
C LYS A 95 -14.76 9.46 -4.17
N PRO A 96 -13.47 9.26 -3.80
CA PRO A 96 -12.82 10.09 -2.79
C PRO A 96 -12.82 11.57 -3.17
N VAL A 97 -12.78 12.46 -2.17
CA VAL A 97 -12.69 13.91 -2.41
C VAL A 97 -11.26 14.35 -2.73
N GLY A 98 -10.26 13.54 -2.39
CA GLY A 98 -8.84 13.82 -2.69
C GLY A 98 -8.02 12.55 -2.78
N ALA A 99 -7.07 12.55 -3.72
CA ALA A 99 -6.07 11.50 -3.94
C ALA A 99 -4.78 12.11 -4.50
N PRO A 100 -3.61 11.46 -4.36
CA PRO A 100 -2.37 11.97 -4.91
C PRO A 100 -2.36 11.88 -6.45
N TYR A 101 -1.66 12.81 -7.09
CA TYR A 101 -1.64 12.94 -8.55
C TYR A 101 -1.22 11.65 -9.27
N TRP A 102 -0.28 10.88 -8.71
CA TRP A 102 0.21 9.66 -9.33
C TRP A 102 -0.83 8.53 -9.39
N GLU A 103 -1.82 8.53 -8.48
CA GLU A 103 -2.98 7.63 -8.58
C GLU A 103 -3.99 8.18 -9.60
N LEU A 104 -4.19 9.51 -9.62
CA LEU A 104 -5.11 10.15 -10.58
C LEU A 104 -4.65 9.99 -12.03
N GLU A 105 -3.34 9.86 -12.26
CA GLU A 105 -2.71 9.65 -13.57
C GLU A 105 -2.49 8.17 -13.92
N SER A 106 -2.99 7.23 -13.10
CA SER A 106 -2.85 5.80 -13.36
C SER A 106 -3.40 5.43 -14.75
N PRO A 107 -2.63 4.68 -15.57
CA PRO A 107 -3.06 4.27 -16.91
C PRO A 107 -4.26 3.32 -16.89
N HIS A 108 -4.60 2.77 -15.73
CA HIS A 108 -5.73 1.86 -15.53
C HIS A 108 -7.04 2.59 -15.21
N LEU A 109 -6.98 3.89 -14.86
CA LEU A 109 -8.15 4.68 -14.51
C LEU A 109 -8.59 5.56 -15.67
N LYS A 110 -9.90 5.49 -16.00
CA LYS A 110 -10.46 6.34 -17.03
C LYS A 110 -10.65 7.77 -16.50
N PRO A 111 -10.55 8.80 -17.35
CA PRO A 111 -10.69 10.20 -16.92
C PRO A 111 -12.01 10.52 -16.20
N ASP A 112 -13.10 9.86 -16.54
CA ASP A 112 -14.41 10.03 -15.91
C ASP A 112 -14.45 9.44 -14.49
N MET A 113 -13.65 8.40 -14.21
CA MET A 113 -13.54 7.81 -12.89
C MET A 113 -12.87 8.78 -11.90
N VAL A 114 -11.86 9.52 -12.32
CA VAL A 114 -11.06 10.43 -11.47
C VAL A 114 -11.52 11.88 -11.52
N SER A 115 -12.40 12.23 -12.44
CA SER A 115 -12.94 13.61 -12.58
C SER A 115 -13.58 14.08 -11.28
N GLY A 116 -13.19 15.28 -10.80
CA GLY A 116 -13.71 15.90 -9.58
C GLY A 116 -13.07 15.40 -8.28
N ILE A 117 -12.00 14.62 -8.37
CA ILE A 117 -11.13 14.29 -7.23
C ILE A 117 -9.99 15.31 -7.19
N ASP A 118 -9.77 15.95 -6.05
CA ASP A 118 -8.71 16.93 -5.90
C ASP A 118 -7.34 16.26 -5.73
N ASP A 119 -6.32 16.81 -6.41
CA ASP A 119 -4.93 16.42 -6.21
C ASP A 119 -4.40 16.94 -4.87
N ILE A 120 -4.06 16.02 -3.98
CA ILE A 120 -3.49 16.33 -2.66
C ILE A 120 -1.95 16.36 -2.65
N GLY A 121 -1.27 16.09 -3.75
CA GLY A 121 0.19 16.09 -3.86
C GLY A 121 0.81 14.69 -3.82
N GLN A 122 2.05 14.60 -3.33
CA GLN A 122 2.80 13.34 -3.23
C GLN A 122 2.85 12.83 -1.78
N ILE A 123 3.10 11.52 -1.59
CA ILE A 123 3.23 10.88 -0.25
C ILE A 123 4.30 11.54 0.64
N THR A 124 5.30 12.21 0.05
CA THR A 124 6.42 12.85 0.79
C THR A 124 6.39 14.38 0.77
N GLY A 125 5.28 14.98 0.37
CA GLY A 125 5.18 16.44 0.21
C GLY A 125 3.76 16.92 0.09
N GLU A 126 2.81 16.14 0.61
CA GLU A 126 1.41 16.51 0.63
C GLU A 126 1.19 17.77 1.42
N SER A 127 0.31 18.53 0.90
CA SER A 127 -0.23 19.62 1.64
C SER A 127 -1.23 19.10 2.66
N VAL A 128 -0.81 18.95 3.90
CA VAL A 128 -1.73 18.70 5.04
C VAL A 128 -2.84 19.75 5.04
N GLU A 129 -2.54 20.96 4.60
CA GLU A 129 -3.50 22.03 4.44
C GLU A 129 -4.53 21.73 3.34
N LYS A 130 -4.12 21.13 2.23
CA LYS A 130 -5.08 20.67 1.18
C LYS A 130 -6.03 19.63 1.73
N ILE A 131 -5.50 18.63 2.45
CA ILE A 131 -6.31 17.58 3.07
C ILE A 131 -7.30 18.19 4.09
N LEU A 132 -6.82 19.09 4.95
CA LEU A 132 -7.66 19.80 5.90
C LEU A 132 -8.77 20.62 5.20
N ALA A 133 -8.45 21.29 4.10
CA ALA A 133 -9.42 22.08 3.34
C ALA A 133 -10.52 21.22 2.70
N LEU A 134 -10.24 19.96 2.41
CA LEU A 134 -11.23 18.99 1.91
C LEU A 134 -12.21 18.53 2.98
N GLN A 135 -11.94 18.80 4.26
CA GLN A 135 -12.80 18.40 5.40
C GLN A 135 -13.22 16.91 5.32
N PRO A 136 -12.24 15.98 5.26
CA PRO A 136 -12.58 14.56 5.19
C PRO A 136 -13.22 14.06 6.49
N ASP A 137 -14.05 13.03 6.36
CA ASP A 137 -14.58 12.26 7.50
C ASP A 137 -13.83 10.92 7.67
N LEU A 138 -12.99 10.56 6.69
CA LEU A 138 -12.09 9.42 6.73
C LEU A 138 -10.84 9.68 5.89
N ILE A 139 -9.68 9.29 6.42
CA ILE A 139 -8.43 9.22 5.66
C ILE A 139 -7.97 7.76 5.62
N VAL A 140 -7.66 7.23 4.42
CA VAL A 140 -7.08 5.91 4.24
C VAL A 140 -5.74 6.06 3.52
N THR A 141 -4.66 5.52 4.08
CA THR A 141 -3.31 5.75 3.56
C THR A 141 -2.43 4.50 3.66
N VAL A 142 -1.48 4.37 2.73
CA VAL A 142 -0.37 3.39 2.87
C VAL A 142 0.56 3.73 4.04
N GLY A 143 0.34 4.88 4.67
CA GLY A 143 1.23 5.38 5.70
C GLY A 143 2.47 6.05 5.10
N GLY A 144 3.25 6.60 5.97
CA GLY A 144 4.49 7.27 5.66
C GLY A 144 5.29 7.35 6.95
N ASP A 145 5.85 8.50 7.26
CA ASP A 145 6.42 8.69 8.56
C ASP A 145 5.29 8.82 9.63
N GLN A 146 5.62 8.40 10.85
CA GLN A 146 4.67 8.42 11.97
C GLN A 146 4.11 9.82 12.24
N LYS A 147 4.91 10.86 12.06
CA LYS A 147 4.50 12.25 12.30
C LYS A 147 3.42 12.71 11.33
N LEU A 148 3.50 12.25 10.09
CA LEU A 148 2.48 12.54 9.07
C LEU A 148 1.17 11.86 9.42
N ASN A 149 1.21 10.59 9.83
CA ASN A 149 0.02 9.86 10.30
C ASN A 149 -0.62 10.51 11.52
N GLU A 150 0.19 11.03 12.47
CA GLU A 150 -0.29 11.81 13.62
C GLU A 150 -0.93 13.14 13.21
N GLN A 151 -0.47 13.78 12.12
CA GLN A 151 -1.10 14.98 11.59
C GLN A 151 -2.44 14.66 10.93
N TYR A 152 -2.53 13.60 10.15
CA TYR A 152 -3.77 13.16 9.54
C TYR A 152 -4.82 12.81 10.60
N SER A 153 -4.44 12.10 11.65
CA SER A 153 -5.34 11.73 12.75
C SER A 153 -5.91 12.93 13.53
N LYS A 154 -5.32 14.11 13.38
CA LYS A 154 -5.90 15.37 13.92
C LYS A 154 -6.93 16.00 13.00
N ILE A 155 -6.98 15.57 11.74
CA ILE A 155 -7.94 16.05 10.73
C ILE A 155 -9.17 15.17 10.71
N ALA A 156 -8.99 13.85 10.61
CA ALA A 156 -10.05 12.86 10.57
C ALA A 156 -9.55 11.49 11.05
N PRO A 157 -10.46 10.55 11.40
CA PRO A 157 -10.09 9.15 11.60
C PRO A 157 -9.20 8.65 10.46
N THR A 158 -8.05 8.08 10.80
CA THR A 158 -7.02 7.71 9.82
C THR A 158 -6.71 6.22 9.89
N VAL A 159 -7.07 5.50 8.84
CA VAL A 159 -6.75 4.08 8.66
C VAL A 159 -5.45 3.96 7.88
N VAL A 160 -4.49 3.25 8.47
CA VAL A 160 -3.16 3.06 7.88
C VAL A 160 -2.97 1.60 7.53
N PHE A 161 -2.86 1.32 6.23
CA PHE A 161 -2.48 0.03 5.69
C PHE A 161 -1.13 0.18 4.96
N PRO A 162 0.00 -0.16 5.56
CA PRO A 162 1.29 -0.09 4.91
C PRO A 162 1.32 -0.88 3.60
N TYR A 163 2.24 -0.49 2.73
CA TYR A 163 2.58 -1.25 1.55
C TYR A 163 2.80 -2.74 1.91
N GLY A 164 2.19 -3.65 1.14
CA GLY A 164 2.26 -5.08 1.41
C GLY A 164 1.37 -5.58 2.57
N THR A 165 0.42 -4.75 3.07
CA THR A 165 -0.56 -5.20 4.09
C THR A 165 -1.46 -6.32 3.56
N PHE A 166 -1.77 -6.31 2.27
CA PHE A 166 -2.65 -7.27 1.64
C PHE A 166 -1.86 -8.22 0.74
N ASP A 167 -2.03 -9.51 0.95
CA ASP A 167 -1.32 -10.54 0.19
C ASP A 167 -1.81 -10.63 -1.26
N ASN A 168 -3.04 -10.20 -1.52
CA ASN A 168 -3.68 -10.31 -2.83
C ASN A 168 -4.96 -9.45 -2.93
N VAL A 169 -5.50 -9.39 -4.14
CA VAL A 169 -6.76 -8.69 -4.46
C VAL A 169 -7.93 -9.12 -3.57
N HIS A 170 -8.03 -10.41 -3.19
CA HIS A 170 -9.15 -10.90 -2.39
C HIS A 170 -9.12 -10.34 -0.96
N THR A 171 -7.96 -10.39 -0.30
CA THR A 171 -7.80 -9.86 1.06
C THR A 171 -8.01 -8.35 1.07
N GLU A 172 -7.50 -7.66 0.06
CA GLU A 172 -7.62 -6.23 -0.11
C GLU A 172 -9.07 -5.79 -0.33
N MET A 173 -9.77 -6.36 -1.32
CA MET A 173 -11.15 -6.01 -1.63
C MET A 173 -12.12 -6.35 -0.51
N THR A 174 -11.88 -7.45 0.23
CA THR A 174 -12.67 -7.80 1.42
C THR A 174 -12.51 -6.74 2.51
N ALA A 175 -11.29 -6.25 2.75
CA ALA A 175 -11.05 -5.20 3.74
C ALA A 175 -11.73 -3.88 3.36
N PHE A 176 -11.65 -3.47 2.09
CA PHE A 176 -12.31 -2.25 1.61
C PHE A 176 -13.83 -2.37 1.57
N GLY A 177 -14.37 -3.54 1.25
CA GLY A 177 -15.81 -3.83 1.40
C GLY A 177 -16.28 -3.57 2.82
N LYS A 178 -15.52 -4.05 3.83
CA LYS A 178 -15.83 -3.81 5.25
C LYS A 178 -15.74 -2.33 5.63
N ILE A 179 -14.70 -1.60 5.21
CA ILE A 179 -14.53 -0.16 5.49
C ILE A 179 -15.73 0.65 4.97
N LEU A 180 -16.29 0.25 3.86
CA LEU A 180 -17.37 0.95 3.18
C LEU A 180 -18.79 0.43 3.56
N GLY A 181 -18.89 -0.64 4.36
CA GLY A 181 -20.16 -1.33 4.60
C GLY A 181 -20.76 -1.92 3.32
N LYS A 182 -19.89 -2.41 2.40
CA LYS A 182 -20.19 -2.93 1.06
C LYS A 182 -19.63 -4.35 0.86
N GLU A 183 -19.74 -5.17 1.88
CA GLU A 183 -19.18 -6.54 1.86
C GLU A 183 -19.80 -7.40 0.74
N LYS A 184 -21.08 -7.19 0.48
CA LYS A 184 -21.77 -7.91 -0.59
C LYS A 184 -21.28 -7.50 -1.97
N GLU A 185 -21.09 -6.21 -2.21
CA GLU A 185 -20.52 -5.69 -3.46
C GLU A 185 -19.08 -6.17 -3.65
N ALA A 186 -18.30 -6.31 -2.56
CA ALA A 186 -16.97 -6.89 -2.60
C ALA A 186 -17.02 -8.36 -3.06
N GLU A 187 -17.90 -9.18 -2.48
CA GLU A 187 -18.07 -10.58 -2.87
C GLU A 187 -18.53 -10.73 -4.34
N GLU A 188 -19.47 -9.88 -4.77
CA GLU A 188 -19.94 -9.85 -6.15
C GLU A 188 -18.82 -9.48 -7.13
N TRP A 189 -18.01 -8.47 -6.80
CA TRP A 189 -16.87 -8.06 -7.61
C TRP A 189 -15.80 -9.16 -7.68
N LEU A 190 -15.44 -9.76 -6.55
CA LEU A 190 -14.47 -10.86 -6.48
C LEU A 190 -14.93 -12.07 -7.29
N THR A 191 -16.22 -12.41 -7.25
CA THR A 191 -16.79 -13.48 -8.08
C THR A 191 -16.62 -13.19 -9.59
N GLN A 192 -16.81 -11.92 -9.98
CA GLN A 192 -16.61 -11.52 -11.39
C GLN A 192 -15.13 -11.53 -11.77
N PHE A 193 -14.26 -11.07 -10.88
CA PHE A 193 -12.80 -11.10 -11.05
C PHE A 193 -12.31 -12.55 -11.26
N ASP A 194 -12.70 -13.47 -10.37
CA ASP A 194 -12.34 -14.89 -10.48
C ASP A 194 -12.85 -15.52 -11.77
N GLY A 195 -14.05 -15.13 -12.20
CA GLY A 195 -14.61 -15.56 -13.48
C GLY A 195 -13.79 -15.09 -14.68
N LYS A 196 -13.25 -13.86 -14.64
CA LYS A 196 -12.33 -13.32 -15.66
C LYS A 196 -10.99 -14.03 -15.64
N VAL A 197 -10.39 -14.20 -14.45
CA VAL A 197 -9.15 -14.96 -14.27
C VAL A 197 -9.28 -16.41 -14.79
N GLY A 198 -10.39 -17.07 -14.49
CA GLY A 198 -10.67 -18.40 -15.02
C GLY A 198 -10.68 -18.45 -16.55
N LYS A 199 -11.29 -17.47 -17.20
CA LYS A 199 -11.28 -17.36 -18.68
C LYS A 199 -9.87 -17.04 -19.21
N ALA A 200 -9.11 -16.19 -18.52
CA ALA A 200 -7.74 -15.86 -18.87
C ALA A 200 -6.82 -17.11 -18.82
N ARG A 201 -6.91 -17.90 -17.77
CA ARG A 201 -6.19 -19.19 -17.66
C ARG A 201 -6.54 -20.16 -18.79
N GLU A 202 -7.84 -20.28 -19.11
CA GLU A 202 -8.30 -21.13 -20.21
C GLU A 202 -7.75 -20.65 -21.56
N ALA A 203 -7.65 -19.35 -21.78
CA ALA A 203 -7.14 -18.76 -23.03
C ALA A 203 -5.64 -19.04 -23.29
N ILE A 204 -4.86 -19.37 -22.24
CA ILE A 204 -3.41 -19.64 -22.34
C ILE A 204 -3.04 -21.09 -22.05
N LYS A 205 -3.98 -21.99 -21.75
CA LYS A 205 -3.72 -23.37 -21.34
C LYS A 205 -2.92 -24.19 -22.35
N ASP A 206 -3.08 -23.90 -23.64
CA ASP A 206 -2.37 -24.59 -24.72
C ASP A 206 -1.02 -23.94 -25.04
N ILE A 207 -0.76 -22.73 -24.54
CA ILE A 207 0.46 -21.95 -24.71
C ILE A 207 1.44 -22.25 -23.58
N VAL A 208 0.96 -22.15 -22.32
CA VAL A 208 1.74 -22.40 -21.10
C VAL A 208 1.89 -23.90 -20.88
N LYS A 209 3.14 -24.39 -20.82
CA LYS A 209 3.40 -25.82 -20.57
C LYS A 209 3.75 -26.04 -19.08
N PRO A 210 3.37 -27.17 -18.48
CA PRO A 210 3.59 -27.44 -17.06
C PRO A 210 5.07 -27.48 -16.64
N ASP A 211 5.96 -27.77 -17.56
CA ASP A 211 7.41 -27.86 -17.37
C ASP A 211 8.16 -26.55 -17.64
N GLN A 212 7.46 -25.51 -18.07
CA GLN A 212 8.04 -24.19 -18.34
C GLN A 212 7.96 -23.29 -17.12
N THR A 213 9.03 -22.51 -16.93
CA THR A 213 9.14 -21.55 -15.83
C THR A 213 9.18 -20.12 -16.37
N TYR A 214 8.61 -19.21 -15.58
CA TYR A 214 8.45 -17.80 -15.89
C TYR A 214 9.06 -16.97 -14.77
N SER A 215 10.00 -16.09 -15.05
CA SER A 215 10.56 -15.17 -14.07
C SER A 215 10.17 -13.73 -14.37
N ILE A 216 10.04 -12.94 -13.31
CA ILE A 216 9.90 -11.49 -13.40
C ILE A 216 11.22 -10.91 -12.92
N LEU A 217 11.95 -10.29 -13.85
CA LEU A 217 13.23 -9.66 -13.59
C LEU A 217 13.17 -8.21 -14.04
N GLY A 218 14.11 -7.38 -13.59
CA GLY A 218 14.13 -6.00 -14.05
C GLY A 218 15.41 -5.27 -13.74
N ALA A 219 15.51 -4.07 -14.30
CA ALA A 219 16.52 -3.08 -14.02
C ALA A 219 15.86 -1.79 -13.55
N PHE A 220 16.29 -1.27 -12.39
CA PHE A 220 15.83 -0.01 -11.84
C PHE A 220 17.03 0.81 -11.36
N GLY A 221 17.20 2.01 -11.89
CA GLY A 221 18.38 2.82 -11.62
C GLY A 221 19.67 2.12 -12.02
N LYS A 222 20.46 1.70 -11.05
CA LYS A 222 21.75 1.00 -11.28
C LYS A 222 21.73 -0.47 -10.91
N GLU A 223 20.60 -0.94 -10.36
CA GLU A 223 20.49 -2.26 -9.78
C GLU A 223 19.59 -3.16 -10.65
N TYR A 224 19.79 -4.47 -10.52
CA TYR A 224 18.90 -5.47 -11.08
C TYR A 224 18.06 -6.11 -9.97
N TYR A 225 16.87 -6.55 -10.34
CA TYR A 225 15.91 -7.10 -9.39
C TYR A 225 15.31 -8.40 -9.89
N VAL A 226 14.97 -9.25 -8.94
CA VAL A 226 14.02 -10.35 -9.09
C VAL A 226 12.78 -10.02 -8.28
N TYR A 227 11.61 -10.31 -8.86
CA TYR A 227 10.32 -10.00 -8.24
C TYR A 227 9.56 -11.29 -7.89
N GLY A 228 8.84 -11.23 -6.75
CA GLY A 228 7.97 -12.29 -6.27
C GLY A 228 6.55 -12.20 -6.83
N ASP A 229 5.62 -12.82 -6.13
CA ASP A 229 4.21 -12.88 -6.51
C ASP A 229 3.34 -11.78 -5.89
N GLY A 230 3.96 -10.84 -5.17
CA GLY A 230 3.27 -9.74 -4.48
C GLY A 230 2.99 -8.53 -5.37
N VAL A 231 3.20 -7.35 -4.79
CA VAL A 231 2.74 -6.06 -5.33
C VAL A 231 3.64 -5.46 -6.42
N ASN A 232 4.72 -6.12 -6.85
CA ASN A 232 5.64 -5.54 -7.82
C ASN A 232 5.51 -6.15 -9.21
N ARG A 233 5.58 -5.32 -10.23
CA ARG A 233 5.79 -5.67 -11.64
C ARG A 233 4.88 -6.78 -12.16
N GLY A 234 3.62 -6.79 -11.74
CA GLY A 234 2.64 -7.78 -12.17
C GLY A 234 2.77 -9.14 -11.49
N GLY A 235 3.48 -9.22 -10.35
CA GLY A 235 3.66 -10.46 -9.59
C GLY A 235 2.35 -11.17 -9.29
N GLN A 236 1.34 -10.45 -8.80
CA GLN A 236 0.01 -11.00 -8.58
C GLN A 236 -0.61 -11.54 -9.87
N ALA A 237 -0.61 -10.76 -10.95
CA ALA A 237 -1.22 -11.17 -12.21
C ALA A 237 -0.55 -12.42 -12.80
N ILE A 238 0.78 -12.46 -12.79
CA ILE A 238 1.58 -13.52 -13.41
C ILE A 238 1.54 -14.81 -12.57
N TYR A 239 1.87 -14.73 -11.29
CA TYR A 239 2.02 -15.92 -10.46
C TYR A 239 0.73 -16.32 -9.73
N GLN A 240 0.04 -15.36 -9.09
CA GLN A 240 -1.15 -15.70 -8.31
C GLN A 240 -2.39 -15.90 -9.21
N GLN A 241 -2.63 -14.96 -10.12
CA GLN A 241 -3.86 -14.99 -10.93
C GLN A 241 -3.74 -15.94 -12.12
N LEU A 242 -2.70 -15.85 -12.94
CA LEU A 242 -2.53 -16.75 -14.08
C LEU A 242 -1.92 -18.10 -13.72
N GLY A 243 -1.25 -18.22 -12.58
CA GLY A 243 -0.65 -19.46 -12.09
C GLY A 243 0.56 -19.89 -12.90
N LEU A 244 1.31 -18.94 -13.50
CA LEU A 244 2.55 -19.26 -14.19
C LEU A 244 3.60 -19.76 -13.20
N THR A 245 4.30 -20.82 -13.54
CA THR A 245 5.25 -21.47 -12.64
C THR A 245 6.53 -20.66 -12.50
N PRO A 246 6.91 -20.19 -11.29
CA PRO A 246 8.19 -19.51 -11.09
C PRO A 246 9.35 -20.50 -11.12
N PRO A 247 10.60 -20.07 -11.46
CA PRO A 247 11.79 -20.88 -11.20
C PRO A 247 11.89 -21.26 -9.71
N ALA A 248 12.52 -22.42 -9.43
CA ALA A 248 12.66 -22.91 -8.06
C ALA A 248 13.39 -21.94 -7.12
N SER A 249 14.36 -21.18 -7.63
CA SER A 249 15.07 -20.11 -6.92
C SER A 249 14.14 -18.95 -6.56
N VAL A 250 13.31 -18.49 -7.50
CA VAL A 250 12.31 -17.42 -7.28
C VAL A 250 11.30 -17.90 -6.23
N LYS A 251 10.77 -19.12 -6.39
CA LYS A 251 9.85 -19.67 -5.39
C LYS A 251 10.49 -19.69 -4.00
N LYS A 252 11.68 -20.25 -3.85
CA LYS A 252 12.39 -20.42 -2.57
C LYS A 252 12.79 -19.10 -1.92
N ASP A 253 13.31 -18.15 -2.71
CA ASP A 253 13.97 -16.95 -2.17
C ASP A 253 13.05 -15.73 -2.14
N MET A 254 11.96 -15.75 -2.90
CA MET A 254 10.97 -14.69 -2.95
C MET A 254 9.64 -15.15 -2.35
N ILE A 255 8.91 -16.04 -3.04
CA ILE A 255 7.52 -16.40 -2.70
C ILE A 255 7.42 -17.08 -1.33
N ASP A 256 8.25 -18.11 -1.06
CA ASP A 256 8.25 -18.83 0.23
C ASP A 256 8.74 -17.95 1.41
N LYS A 257 9.20 -16.72 1.14
CA LYS A 257 9.69 -15.75 2.14
C LYS A 257 8.89 -14.46 2.16
N ASP A 258 7.78 -14.40 1.46
CA ASP A 258 6.91 -13.21 1.32
C ASP A 258 7.71 -11.96 0.92
N ARG A 259 8.57 -12.10 -0.10
CA ARG A 259 9.38 -11.00 -0.62
C ARG A 259 8.86 -10.54 -1.96
N ASP A 260 8.52 -9.27 -2.04
CA ASP A 260 8.05 -8.65 -3.28
C ASP A 260 9.16 -8.39 -4.28
N ALA A 261 10.30 -7.92 -3.80
CA ALA A 261 11.47 -7.62 -4.63
C ALA A 261 12.78 -7.91 -3.87
N MET A 262 13.81 -8.26 -4.63
CA MET A 262 15.17 -8.43 -4.10
C MET A 262 16.17 -7.92 -5.15
N ASP A 263 17.10 -7.08 -4.72
CA ASP A 263 18.23 -6.68 -5.54
C ASP A 263 19.20 -7.84 -5.74
N ILE A 264 19.69 -7.94 -6.95
CA ILE A 264 20.68 -8.95 -7.35
C ILE A 264 21.79 -8.32 -8.21
N SER A 265 22.99 -8.87 -8.16
CA SER A 265 23.97 -8.51 -9.19
C SER A 265 23.62 -9.14 -10.53
N LEU A 266 24.07 -8.53 -11.61
CA LEU A 266 23.82 -9.05 -12.96
C LEU A 266 24.32 -10.50 -13.13
N GLU A 267 25.45 -10.85 -12.50
CA GLU A 267 26.03 -12.20 -12.51
C GLU A 267 25.14 -13.24 -11.82
N LYS A 268 24.24 -12.79 -10.93
CA LYS A 268 23.25 -13.63 -10.25
C LYS A 268 21.97 -13.85 -11.06
N MET A 269 21.74 -13.04 -12.09
CA MET A 269 20.53 -13.12 -12.91
C MET A 269 20.27 -14.53 -13.48
N PRO A 270 21.28 -15.29 -13.95
CA PRO A 270 21.06 -16.67 -14.44
C PRO A 270 20.47 -17.63 -13.39
N GLU A 271 20.68 -17.36 -12.09
CA GLU A 271 20.12 -18.21 -11.01
C GLU A 271 18.61 -18.06 -10.89
N TYR A 272 18.05 -16.92 -11.34
CA TYR A 272 16.63 -16.57 -11.22
C TYR A 272 15.91 -16.54 -12.56
N ALA A 273 16.63 -16.66 -13.67
CA ALA A 273 16.03 -16.67 -15.00
C ALA A 273 15.22 -17.96 -15.23
N GLY A 274 13.99 -17.82 -15.68
CA GLY A 274 13.12 -18.91 -16.13
C GLY A 274 13.32 -19.23 -17.61
N ASP A 275 12.54 -20.18 -18.11
CA ASP A 275 12.44 -20.47 -19.56
C ASP A 275 11.92 -19.26 -20.33
N TYR A 276 11.08 -18.45 -19.65
CA TYR A 276 10.58 -17.15 -20.11
C TYR A 276 10.88 -16.08 -19.07
N ILE A 277 11.12 -14.87 -19.53
CA ILE A 277 11.37 -13.71 -18.68
C ILE A 277 10.38 -12.60 -19.02
N PHE A 278 9.67 -12.10 -18.04
CA PHE A 278 9.04 -10.79 -18.05
C PHE A 278 10.05 -9.79 -17.49
N PHE A 279 10.47 -8.82 -18.31
CA PHE A 279 11.58 -7.94 -17.96
C PHE A 279 11.15 -6.47 -17.90
N ASP A 280 11.32 -5.86 -16.73
CA ASP A 280 11.05 -4.44 -16.49
C ASP A 280 12.32 -3.60 -16.67
N VAL A 281 12.20 -2.47 -17.35
CA VAL A 281 13.26 -1.46 -17.42
C VAL A 281 12.67 -0.11 -17.02
N SER A 282 12.95 0.31 -15.80
CA SER A 282 12.33 1.51 -15.22
C SER A 282 13.33 2.32 -14.40
N GLY A 283 12.91 3.49 -13.89
CA GLY A 283 13.71 4.33 -13.01
C GLY A 283 15.03 4.80 -13.63
N ASP A 284 15.03 5.17 -14.91
CA ASP A 284 16.24 5.59 -15.66
C ASP A 284 17.35 4.52 -15.72
N ALA A 285 16.98 3.25 -15.64
CA ALA A 285 17.94 2.15 -15.69
C ALA A 285 18.70 2.14 -17.00
N LYS A 286 20.02 2.00 -16.90
CA LYS A 286 20.91 1.81 -18.05
C LYS A 286 21.05 0.31 -18.33
N PHE A 287 20.01 -0.27 -18.87
CA PHE A 287 20.02 -1.65 -19.30
C PHE A 287 20.84 -1.80 -20.59
N ASP A 288 21.83 -2.71 -20.59
CA ASP A 288 22.66 -3.03 -21.75
C ASP A 288 22.26 -4.41 -22.32
N PRO A 289 21.52 -4.46 -23.44
CA PRO A 289 21.13 -5.71 -24.07
C PRO A 289 22.31 -6.47 -24.68
N ASP A 290 23.47 -5.82 -24.85
CA ASP A 290 24.70 -6.45 -25.38
C ASP A 290 25.56 -7.09 -24.29
N ASN A 291 25.21 -6.93 -23.01
CA ASN A 291 25.94 -7.51 -21.90
C ASN A 291 26.08 -9.04 -22.06
N PRO A 292 27.27 -9.61 -21.89
CA PRO A 292 27.50 -11.04 -22.06
C PRO A 292 26.68 -11.93 -21.11
N VAL A 293 26.45 -11.49 -19.88
CA VAL A 293 25.63 -12.25 -18.92
C VAL A 293 24.18 -12.31 -19.41
N TRP A 294 23.61 -11.17 -19.81
CA TRP A 294 22.27 -11.11 -20.38
C TRP A 294 22.14 -12.03 -21.60
N LYS A 295 23.07 -11.90 -22.57
CA LYS A 295 23.10 -12.74 -23.77
C LYS A 295 23.33 -14.23 -23.49
N SER A 296 23.83 -14.59 -22.31
CA SER A 296 24.05 -15.98 -21.92
C SER A 296 22.76 -16.67 -21.44
N LEU A 297 21.72 -15.92 -21.09
CA LEU A 297 20.45 -16.47 -20.60
C LEU A 297 19.76 -17.26 -21.71
N ASP A 298 19.23 -18.43 -21.37
CA ASP A 298 18.57 -19.29 -22.36
C ASP A 298 17.26 -18.67 -22.87
N ALA A 299 16.53 -17.93 -22.02
CA ALA A 299 15.38 -17.17 -22.45
C ALA A 299 15.74 -16.12 -23.51
N VAL A 300 16.87 -15.43 -23.37
CA VAL A 300 17.37 -14.43 -24.34
C VAL A 300 17.78 -15.09 -25.65
N LYS A 301 18.59 -16.16 -25.59
CA LYS A 301 19.03 -16.91 -26.79
C LYS A 301 17.85 -17.47 -27.59
N ASN A 302 16.79 -17.85 -26.93
CA ASN A 302 15.63 -18.47 -27.56
C ASN A 302 14.50 -17.47 -27.85
N ASN A 303 14.77 -16.16 -27.73
CA ASN A 303 13.76 -15.10 -27.92
C ASN A 303 12.50 -15.33 -27.09
N ARG A 304 12.65 -15.49 -25.76
CA ARG A 304 11.58 -15.75 -24.79
C ARG A 304 11.54 -14.68 -23.70
N VAL A 305 11.77 -13.43 -24.09
CA VAL A 305 11.72 -12.29 -23.19
C VAL A 305 10.55 -11.38 -23.58
N PHE A 306 9.70 -11.08 -22.61
CA PHE A 306 8.61 -10.11 -22.72
C PHE A 306 9.04 -8.84 -21.97
N PHE A 307 9.10 -7.71 -22.65
CA PHE A 307 9.38 -6.45 -21.99
C PHE A 307 8.07 -5.87 -21.40
N LEU A 308 8.09 -5.61 -20.12
CA LEU A 308 6.97 -4.99 -19.42
C LEU A 308 6.99 -3.47 -19.66
N ASP A 309 5.81 -2.91 -19.84
CA ASP A 309 5.62 -1.46 -19.78
C ASP A 309 5.65 -1.04 -18.30
N PRO A 310 6.63 -0.23 -17.86
CA PRO A 310 6.76 0.11 -16.45
C PRO A 310 5.53 0.80 -15.86
N ASP A 311 4.94 1.74 -16.59
CA ASP A 311 3.78 2.49 -16.10
C ASP A 311 2.55 1.59 -15.98
N PHE A 312 2.42 0.60 -16.86
CA PHE A 312 1.31 -0.35 -16.84
C PHE A 312 1.47 -1.41 -15.75
N PHE A 313 2.68 -1.89 -15.48
CA PHE A 313 2.94 -2.98 -14.54
C PHE A 313 3.42 -2.50 -13.15
N TRP A 314 3.60 -1.19 -12.95
CA TRP A 314 3.90 -0.63 -11.63
C TRP A 314 2.72 -0.70 -10.65
N PRO A 315 1.49 -0.25 -11.03
CA PRO A 315 0.35 -0.32 -10.13
C PRO A 315 -0.03 -1.77 -9.80
N TYR A 316 -0.53 -1.98 -8.59
CA TYR A 316 -0.92 -3.31 -8.07
C TYR A 316 -2.32 -3.33 -7.46
N ASP A 317 -3.05 -2.24 -7.62
CA ASP A 317 -4.43 -2.14 -7.18
C ASP A 317 -5.36 -3.12 -7.94
N PRO A 318 -6.58 -3.37 -7.46
CA PRO A 318 -7.49 -4.37 -8.06
C PRO A 318 -7.79 -4.15 -9.54
N ILE A 319 -7.90 -2.89 -9.98
CA ILE A 319 -8.17 -2.54 -11.38
C ILE A 319 -6.92 -2.83 -12.24
N ALA A 320 -5.75 -2.46 -11.72
CA ALA A 320 -4.49 -2.71 -12.38
C ALA A 320 -4.20 -4.21 -12.51
N VAL A 321 -4.37 -4.99 -11.45
CA VAL A 321 -4.15 -6.45 -11.49
C VAL A 321 -5.06 -7.12 -12.51
N GLU A 322 -6.36 -6.73 -12.58
CA GLU A 322 -7.28 -7.23 -13.59
C GLU A 322 -6.78 -6.91 -15.01
N ALA A 323 -6.36 -5.68 -15.27
CA ALA A 323 -5.85 -5.26 -16.57
C ALA A 323 -4.51 -5.95 -16.92
N GLN A 324 -3.65 -6.16 -15.93
CA GLN A 324 -2.37 -6.88 -16.10
C GLN A 324 -2.59 -8.35 -16.45
N VAL A 325 -3.60 -9.01 -15.87
CA VAL A 325 -3.99 -10.38 -16.26
C VAL A 325 -4.31 -10.43 -17.76
N ASP A 326 -5.15 -9.53 -18.25
CA ASP A 326 -5.51 -9.46 -19.67
C ASP A 326 -4.27 -9.17 -20.54
N LYS A 327 -3.40 -8.26 -20.07
CA LYS A 327 -2.18 -7.90 -20.80
C LYS A 327 -1.19 -9.04 -20.91
N VAL A 328 -0.98 -9.80 -19.84
CA VAL A 328 -0.09 -10.98 -19.86
C VAL A 328 -0.64 -12.06 -20.80
N VAL A 329 -1.96 -12.29 -20.81
CA VAL A 329 -2.60 -13.19 -21.78
C VAL A 329 -2.32 -12.73 -23.22
N GLU A 330 -2.51 -11.45 -23.52
CA GLU A 330 -2.21 -10.87 -24.84
C GLU A 330 -0.74 -11.10 -25.24
N MET A 331 0.20 -10.82 -24.30
CA MET A 331 1.63 -11.00 -24.53
C MET A 331 1.98 -12.47 -24.84
N LEU A 332 1.44 -13.41 -24.06
CA LEU A 332 1.67 -14.84 -24.27
C LEU A 332 1.10 -15.33 -25.61
N GLN A 333 -0.07 -14.85 -26.02
CA GLN A 333 -0.70 -15.21 -27.29
C GLN A 333 0.04 -14.66 -28.51
N LYS A 334 0.58 -13.44 -28.41
CA LYS A 334 1.36 -12.82 -29.49
C LYS A 334 2.78 -13.38 -29.58
N GLY A 335 3.29 -13.91 -28.49
CA GLY A 335 4.71 -14.26 -28.34
C GLY A 335 5.59 -13.03 -28.05
N PRO A 336 6.87 -13.27 -27.67
CA PRO A 336 7.82 -12.20 -27.36
C PRO A 336 8.10 -11.28 -28.56
N ASP A 337 8.29 -9.99 -28.27
CA ASP A 337 8.71 -9.03 -29.28
C ASP A 337 10.16 -9.30 -29.72
N ASN A 338 10.37 -9.36 -31.01
CA ASN A 338 11.72 -9.40 -31.60
C ASN A 338 12.34 -7.97 -31.49
N ARG A 339 12.97 -7.66 -30.36
CA ARG A 339 13.74 -6.42 -30.17
C ARG A 339 15.24 -6.67 -30.26
#